data_901207113b6d41802d8f3c1610af4f77
#
_entry.id   901207113b6d41802d8f3c1610af4f77
#
_cell.length_a   1.000
_cell.length_b   1.000
_cell.length_c   1.000
_cell.angle_alpha   90.00
_cell.angle_beta   90.00
_cell.angle_gamma   90.00
#
_symmetry.space_group_name_H-M   'P 1'
#
loop_
_entity.id
_entity.type
_entity.pdbx_description
1 polymer ?
#
loop_
_entity_poly.entity_id
_entity_poly.type
_entity_poly.pdbx_seq_one_letter_code
_entity_poly.pdbx_strand_id
1 'polypeptide(L)'
;MRRRDFLKAGASLGAAGALLPVKLKADVPDHLWQGYDFGSPSVKNRLDQGPFGVSQDAGWFTIFATQPSRNHIRNFGTGLIGYTWEENGPALTVKCGCENLEQAVEKMASLPFVDVLYIRCDWRDVHAGPGRLQLSTVWEATFDAARRHNLGLGFRIQLSSPNIQPNKLAMPDFLQGKVPIVNIGHKPTEHPTKFDFYEPRYDSPEFQKAFADLNELLAVRFGSDPRLEFMDLMMYGFWGEGHTSDLPNPFPDYLTAEKTFVRMTELQMETWKSTPLAVNTEPDISNVGNREIQDFAVRSGCWLSSDSLIMDEPIQIEELGN
;
A
#
# COMPACT_ATOMS: atom_id res chain seq x y z
N MET A 1 7.33 23.61 -18.77
CA MET A 1 5.92 23.63 -19.19
C MET A 1 5.12 22.96 -18.09
N ARG A 2 4.22 23.67 -17.42
CA ARG A 2 3.51 23.11 -16.25
C ARG A 2 2.46 22.09 -16.71
N ARG A 3 2.21 21.06 -15.92
CA ARG A 3 1.21 19.99 -16.15
C ARG A 3 -0.17 20.52 -16.59
N ARG A 4 -0.54 21.73 -16.16
CA ARG A 4 -1.75 22.45 -16.58
C ARG A 4 -1.81 22.79 -18.08
N ASP A 5 -0.68 22.97 -18.72
CA ASP A 5 -0.63 23.34 -20.16
C ASP A 5 -0.83 22.12 -21.05
N PHE A 6 -0.43 20.94 -20.57
CA PHE A 6 -0.70 19.67 -21.25
C PHE A 6 -2.19 19.31 -21.25
N LEU A 7 -2.87 19.55 -20.12
CA LEU A 7 -4.32 19.30 -20.02
C LEU A 7 -5.16 20.30 -20.82
N LYS A 8 -4.68 21.54 -20.98
CA LYS A 8 -5.35 22.54 -21.82
C LYS A 8 -5.25 22.25 -23.31
N ALA A 9 -4.15 21.64 -23.74
CA ALA A 9 -4.00 21.19 -25.14
C ALA A 9 -4.91 20.00 -25.47
N GLY A 10 -5.22 19.15 -24.47
CA GLY A 10 -6.14 18.02 -24.65
C GLY A 10 -7.64 18.39 -24.63
N ALA A 11 -8.01 19.50 -23.96
CA ALA A 11 -9.41 19.88 -23.79
C ALA A 11 -10.02 20.62 -25.01
N SER A 12 -9.20 21.11 -25.96
CA SER A 12 -9.67 21.80 -27.16
C SER A 12 -9.97 20.89 -28.35
N LEU A 13 -9.78 19.57 -28.22
CA LEU A 13 -10.05 18.56 -29.26
C LEU A 13 -11.41 17.84 -29.11
N GLY A 14 -12.27 18.31 -28.25
CA GLY A 14 -13.50 17.63 -27.83
C GLY A 14 -14.78 17.97 -28.59
N ALA A 15 -14.76 18.39 -29.84
CA ALA A 15 -16.01 18.60 -30.59
C ALA A 15 -15.79 18.50 -32.09
N ALA A 16 -15.64 17.30 -32.65
CA ALA A 16 -16.03 16.98 -34.02
C ALA A 16 -15.87 15.47 -34.25
N GLY A 17 -16.96 14.85 -34.71
CA GLY A 17 -16.97 13.41 -35.06
C GLY A 17 -16.01 13.10 -36.20
N ALA A 18 -15.48 11.87 -36.19
CA ALA A 18 -14.49 11.29 -37.07
C ALA A 18 -13.08 11.90 -36.91
N LEU A 19 -12.35 11.41 -35.92
CA LEU A 19 -10.92 11.71 -35.76
C LEU A 19 -10.13 11.04 -36.89
N LEU A 20 -9.68 11.83 -37.84
CA LEU A 20 -8.57 11.45 -38.70
C LEU A 20 -7.35 11.16 -37.84
N PRO A 21 -6.49 10.18 -38.19
CA PRO A 21 -5.27 9.89 -37.46
C PRO A 21 -4.41 11.16 -37.36
N VAL A 22 -4.26 11.69 -36.14
CA VAL A 22 -3.40 12.84 -35.90
C VAL A 22 -1.98 12.33 -35.87
N LYS A 23 -1.22 12.67 -36.90
CA LYS A 23 0.20 12.38 -36.95
C LYS A 23 0.94 13.47 -36.13
N LEU A 24 1.38 13.13 -34.94
CA LEU A 24 2.23 13.99 -34.13
C LEU A 24 3.70 13.74 -34.48
N LYS A 25 4.40 14.78 -34.94
CA LYS A 25 5.83 14.68 -35.19
C LYS A 25 6.54 14.55 -33.84
N ALA A 26 7.37 13.54 -33.70
CA ALA A 26 8.06 13.25 -32.44
C ALA A 26 9.29 14.13 -32.21
N ASP A 27 9.13 15.45 -32.34
CA ASP A 27 10.09 16.40 -31.77
C ASP A 27 9.76 16.62 -30.28
N VAL A 28 9.73 15.52 -29.51
CA VAL A 28 9.68 15.59 -28.04
C VAL A 28 11.10 15.92 -27.61
N PRO A 29 11.35 17.10 -27.01
CA PRO A 29 12.69 17.45 -26.59
C PRO A 29 13.26 16.39 -25.64
N ASP A 30 14.52 15.98 -25.92
CA ASP A 30 15.22 14.94 -25.15
C ASP A 30 15.19 15.15 -23.62
N HIS A 31 15.08 16.42 -23.18
CA HIS A 31 15.01 16.72 -21.75
C HIS A 31 13.71 16.28 -21.03
N LEU A 32 12.64 15.97 -21.74
CA LEU A 32 11.43 15.42 -21.13
C LEU A 32 11.60 13.95 -20.69
N TRP A 33 12.66 13.32 -21.17
CA TRP A 33 12.97 11.93 -20.89
C TRP A 33 14.18 11.76 -19.94
N GLN A 34 14.75 12.86 -19.45
CA GLN A 34 15.94 12.86 -18.59
C GLN A 34 15.74 12.27 -17.19
N GLY A 35 14.74 11.53 -16.93
CA GLY A 35 14.56 10.75 -15.69
C GLY A 35 14.35 9.28 -15.95
N TYR A 36 14.25 8.89 -17.23
CA TYR A 36 14.00 7.51 -17.60
C TYR A 36 15.17 6.99 -18.40
N ASP A 37 15.78 5.90 -17.96
CA ASP A 37 16.80 5.19 -18.75
C ASP A 37 16.14 4.43 -19.90
N PHE A 38 15.74 5.16 -20.92
CA PHE A 38 15.31 4.57 -22.19
C PHE A 38 16.51 4.05 -23.02
N GLY A 39 17.73 4.20 -22.49
CA GLY A 39 18.96 3.82 -23.19
C GLY A 39 19.18 2.31 -23.28
N SER A 40 18.51 1.51 -22.47
CA SER A 40 18.66 0.06 -22.57
C SER A 40 18.01 -0.47 -23.86
N PRO A 41 18.70 -1.32 -24.62
CA PRO A 41 18.14 -1.91 -25.85
C PRO A 41 16.77 -2.59 -25.63
N SER A 42 16.55 -3.14 -24.43
CA SER A 42 15.29 -3.79 -24.07
C SER A 42 14.09 -2.85 -23.93
N VAL A 43 14.32 -1.59 -23.51
CA VAL A 43 13.27 -0.57 -23.42
C VAL A 43 12.94 -0.02 -24.80
N LYS A 44 13.96 0.26 -25.61
CA LYS A 44 13.78 0.68 -27.01
C LYS A 44 13.01 -0.36 -27.81
N ASN A 45 13.40 -1.62 -27.73
CA ASN A 45 12.70 -2.72 -28.41
C ASN A 45 11.22 -2.86 -27.97
N ARG A 46 10.91 -2.62 -26.71
CA ARG A 46 9.51 -2.64 -26.23
C ARG A 46 8.69 -1.48 -26.75
N LEU A 47 9.26 -0.30 -26.84
CA LEU A 47 8.60 0.87 -27.41
C LEU A 47 8.38 0.71 -28.90
N ASP A 48 9.38 0.16 -29.61
CA ASP A 48 9.32 -0.08 -31.07
C ASP A 48 8.35 -1.22 -31.44
N GLN A 49 8.17 -2.19 -30.56
CA GLN A 49 7.29 -3.35 -30.75
C GLN A 49 5.97 -3.25 -29.98
N GLY A 50 5.72 -2.09 -29.35
CA GLY A 50 4.51 -1.89 -28.60
C GLY A 50 3.24 -1.97 -29.44
N PRO A 51 2.05 -2.12 -28.80
CA PRO A 51 0.79 -2.30 -29.51
C PRO A 51 0.42 -1.11 -30.41
N PHE A 52 1.17 -0.02 -30.37
CA PHE A 52 0.92 1.18 -31.12
C PHE A 52 1.79 1.33 -32.38
N GLY A 53 2.57 0.34 -32.73
CA GLY A 53 3.36 0.33 -33.96
C GLY A 53 4.30 1.52 -34.09
N VAL A 54 4.96 1.93 -33.00
CA VAL A 54 5.92 3.02 -33.03
C VAL A 54 7.12 2.60 -33.87
N SER A 55 7.36 3.31 -34.96
CA SER A 55 8.54 3.13 -35.80
C SER A 55 9.57 4.21 -35.46
N GLN A 56 10.78 3.82 -35.07
CA GLN A 56 11.88 4.74 -34.82
C GLN A 56 12.26 5.55 -36.07
N ASP A 57 12.12 4.96 -37.24
CA ASP A 57 12.52 5.57 -38.51
C ASP A 57 11.52 6.60 -39.02
N ALA A 58 10.31 6.60 -38.50
CA ALA A 58 9.25 7.51 -38.96
C ALA A 58 9.28 8.88 -38.25
N GLY A 59 9.96 9.00 -37.12
CA GLY A 59 9.98 10.22 -36.30
C GLY A 59 8.61 10.64 -35.77
N TRP A 60 7.63 9.72 -35.73
CA TRP A 60 6.26 9.93 -35.29
C TRP A 60 5.53 8.64 -34.96
N PHE A 61 4.48 8.74 -34.14
CA PHE A 61 3.62 7.60 -33.76
C PHE A 61 2.17 7.89 -34.05
N THR A 62 1.41 6.83 -34.29
CA THR A 62 -0.03 6.92 -34.53
C THR A 62 -0.76 6.63 -33.23
N ILE A 63 -1.59 7.57 -32.78
CA ILE A 63 -2.50 7.38 -31.66
C ILE A 63 -3.83 6.88 -32.23
N PHE A 64 -4.24 5.69 -31.81
CA PHE A 64 -5.58 5.18 -32.11
C PHE A 64 -6.53 5.66 -31.01
N ALA A 65 -7.47 6.52 -31.37
CA ALA A 65 -8.58 6.83 -30.49
C ALA A 65 -9.57 5.67 -30.52
N THR A 66 -9.66 4.95 -29.43
CA THR A 66 -10.65 3.89 -29.25
C THR A 66 -11.85 4.41 -28.46
N GLN A 67 -13.02 3.87 -28.73
CA GLN A 67 -14.18 4.12 -27.86
C GLN A 67 -13.90 3.48 -26.50
N PRO A 68 -14.05 4.22 -25.37
CA PRO A 68 -13.91 3.64 -24.06
C PRO A 68 -14.84 2.44 -23.90
N SER A 69 -14.32 1.31 -23.49
CA SER A 69 -15.15 0.16 -23.14
C SER A 69 -15.94 0.49 -21.88
N ARG A 70 -17.23 0.11 -21.88
CA ARG A 70 -18.06 0.11 -20.65
C ARG A 70 -18.00 -1.21 -19.93
N ASN A 71 -17.32 -2.21 -20.50
CA ASN A 71 -17.13 -3.48 -19.86
C ASN A 71 -16.04 -3.34 -18.80
N HIS A 72 -16.31 -3.88 -17.64
CA HIS A 72 -15.30 -3.98 -16.60
C HIS A 72 -14.18 -4.92 -17.06
N ILE A 73 -12.95 -4.42 -17.09
CA ILE A 73 -11.77 -5.19 -17.41
C ILE A 73 -10.99 -5.34 -16.14
N ARG A 74 -10.96 -6.57 -15.62
CA ARG A 74 -10.18 -6.89 -14.45
C ARG A 74 -8.83 -7.49 -14.84
N ASN A 75 -7.76 -6.86 -14.37
CA ASN A 75 -6.41 -7.36 -14.50
C ASN A 75 -5.76 -7.44 -13.12
N PHE A 76 -4.87 -8.40 -12.93
CA PHE A 76 -4.06 -8.51 -11.72
C PHE A 76 -3.29 -7.20 -11.44
N GLY A 77 -3.35 -6.75 -10.19
CA GLY A 77 -2.67 -5.52 -9.76
C GLY A 77 -3.28 -4.22 -10.31
N THR A 78 -4.50 -4.25 -10.85
CA THR A 78 -5.21 -3.05 -11.31
C THR A 78 -6.64 -3.01 -10.77
N GLY A 79 -7.17 -1.81 -10.56
CA GLY A 79 -8.55 -1.62 -10.11
C GLY A 79 -8.66 -0.82 -8.82
N LEU A 80 -9.85 -0.78 -8.25
CA LEU A 80 -10.13 -0.11 -6.99
C LEU A 80 -10.17 -1.10 -5.82
N ILE A 81 -9.56 -0.71 -4.72
CA ILE A 81 -9.52 -1.48 -3.48
C ILE A 81 -10.68 -1.05 -2.59
N GLY A 82 -11.48 -2.02 -2.17
CA GLY A 82 -12.56 -1.84 -1.21
C GLY A 82 -12.19 -2.42 0.16
N TYR A 83 -12.10 -1.56 1.18
CA TYR A 83 -11.86 -2.02 2.55
C TYR A 83 -13.09 -2.74 3.08
N THR A 84 -12.91 -3.95 3.57
CA THR A 84 -13.95 -4.66 4.33
C THR A 84 -13.80 -4.44 5.82
N TRP A 85 -12.57 -4.17 6.26
CA TRP A 85 -12.26 -3.85 7.64
C TRP A 85 -11.15 -2.81 7.71
N GLU A 86 -11.38 -1.75 8.50
CA GLU A 86 -10.41 -0.72 8.85
C GLU A 86 -10.20 -0.72 10.36
N GLU A 87 -8.95 -0.83 10.79
CA GLU A 87 -8.55 -0.75 12.19
C GLU A 87 -9.43 -1.59 13.12
N ASN A 88 -10.46 -0.99 13.68
CA ASN A 88 -11.31 -1.58 14.72
C ASN A 88 -12.75 -1.90 14.25
N GLY A 89 -13.02 -1.85 12.96
CA GLY A 89 -14.38 -2.05 12.49
C GLY A 89 -14.56 -2.20 10.99
N PRO A 90 -15.77 -2.56 10.55
CA PRO A 90 -16.08 -2.61 9.13
C PRO A 90 -16.07 -1.20 8.52
N ALA A 91 -15.49 -1.08 7.32
CA ALA A 91 -15.42 0.20 6.60
C ALA A 91 -16.81 0.76 6.27
N LEU A 92 -17.78 -0.09 5.95
CA LEU A 92 -19.17 0.29 5.79
C LEU A 92 -19.95 0.06 7.08
N THR A 93 -20.71 1.06 7.48
CA THR A 93 -21.42 1.12 8.77
C THR A 93 -22.93 1.19 8.56
N VAL A 94 -23.66 1.28 9.66
CA VAL A 94 -25.12 1.52 9.69
C VAL A 94 -25.50 2.78 8.87
N LYS A 95 -24.67 3.83 8.86
CA LYS A 95 -24.89 5.01 8.02
C LYS A 95 -24.90 4.69 6.52
N CYS A 96 -24.21 3.63 6.14
CA CYS A 96 -24.21 3.10 4.78
C CYS A 96 -25.29 2.03 4.55
N GLY A 97 -26.17 1.80 5.53
CA GLY A 97 -27.24 0.81 5.46
C GLY A 97 -26.77 -0.62 5.74
N CYS A 98 -25.67 -0.79 6.47
CA CYS A 98 -25.17 -2.10 6.89
C CYS A 98 -25.37 -2.25 8.39
N GLU A 99 -26.11 -3.29 8.80
CA GLU A 99 -26.45 -3.54 10.21
C GLU A 99 -25.48 -4.49 10.88
N ASN A 100 -24.74 -5.25 10.10
CA ASN A 100 -23.76 -6.23 10.57
C ASN A 100 -22.59 -6.36 9.60
N LEU A 101 -21.59 -7.13 10.01
CA LEU A 101 -20.36 -7.34 9.26
C LEU A 101 -20.62 -7.99 7.90
N GLU A 102 -21.42 -9.01 7.84
CA GLU A 102 -21.70 -9.77 6.62
C GLU A 102 -22.35 -8.85 5.56
N GLN A 103 -23.27 -7.99 5.97
CA GLN A 103 -23.88 -7.00 5.09
C GLN A 103 -22.86 -5.97 4.61
N ALA A 104 -21.96 -5.52 5.48
CA ALA A 104 -20.91 -4.56 5.12
C ALA A 104 -19.94 -5.14 4.09
N VAL A 105 -19.47 -6.36 4.31
CA VAL A 105 -18.59 -7.07 3.39
C VAL A 105 -19.27 -7.34 2.05
N GLU A 106 -20.50 -7.86 2.07
CA GLU A 106 -21.24 -8.15 0.85
C GLU A 106 -21.55 -6.89 0.04
N LYS A 107 -21.91 -5.80 0.73
CA LYS A 107 -22.13 -4.51 0.08
C LYS A 107 -20.87 -3.98 -0.59
N MET A 108 -19.72 -4.05 0.09
CA MET A 108 -18.43 -3.65 -0.49
C MET A 108 -18.11 -4.50 -1.73
N ALA A 109 -18.25 -5.82 -1.61
CA ALA A 109 -17.97 -6.75 -2.70
C ALA A 109 -18.89 -6.59 -3.92
N SER A 110 -20.12 -6.10 -3.71
CA SER A 110 -21.11 -5.89 -4.78
C SER A 110 -20.95 -4.56 -5.50
N LEU A 111 -20.07 -3.66 -5.07
CA LEU A 111 -19.83 -2.40 -5.75
C LEU A 111 -19.18 -2.66 -7.12
N PRO A 112 -19.75 -2.10 -8.22
CA PRO A 112 -19.34 -2.47 -9.58
C PRO A 112 -17.94 -1.97 -9.98
N PHE A 113 -17.31 -1.17 -9.14
CA PHE A 113 -15.99 -0.59 -9.36
C PHE A 113 -14.91 -1.13 -8.40
N VAL A 114 -15.28 -2.04 -7.49
CA VAL A 114 -14.32 -2.68 -6.59
C VAL A 114 -13.74 -3.92 -7.26
N ASP A 115 -12.44 -4.03 -7.25
CA ASP A 115 -11.68 -5.12 -7.85
C ASP A 115 -10.99 -6.00 -6.81
N VAL A 116 -10.59 -5.39 -5.70
CA VAL A 116 -9.87 -6.05 -4.60
C VAL A 116 -10.57 -5.75 -3.29
N LEU A 117 -10.79 -6.74 -2.47
CA LEU A 117 -11.21 -6.58 -1.08
C LEU A 117 -9.98 -6.53 -0.17
N TYR A 118 -10.00 -5.65 0.81
CA TYR A 118 -8.85 -5.38 1.66
C TYR A 118 -9.19 -5.39 3.14
N ILE A 119 -8.32 -6.03 3.94
CA ILE A 119 -8.43 -6.11 5.39
C ILE A 119 -7.23 -5.38 6.01
N ARG A 120 -7.49 -4.38 6.86
CA ARG A 120 -6.49 -3.73 7.71
C ARG A 120 -6.88 -3.94 9.17
N CYS A 121 -6.12 -4.71 9.92
CA CYS A 121 -6.44 -5.02 11.32
C CYS A 121 -5.20 -5.07 12.20
N ASP A 122 -5.42 -4.98 13.50
CA ASP A 122 -4.36 -5.06 14.50
C ASP A 122 -3.76 -6.48 14.61
N TRP A 123 -2.48 -6.56 14.87
CA TRP A 123 -1.78 -7.83 15.09
C TRP A 123 -2.40 -8.69 16.20
N ARG A 124 -2.89 -8.06 17.26
CA ARG A 124 -3.57 -8.75 18.36
C ARG A 124 -4.82 -9.52 17.95
N ASP A 125 -5.46 -9.09 16.86
CA ASP A 125 -6.71 -9.67 16.37
C ASP A 125 -6.51 -10.96 15.57
N VAL A 126 -5.27 -11.26 15.17
CA VAL A 126 -4.95 -12.40 14.31
C VAL A 126 -3.96 -13.39 14.92
N HIS A 127 -3.19 -13.01 15.94
CA HIS A 127 -2.11 -13.82 16.51
C HIS A 127 -2.36 -14.12 18.00
N ALA A 128 -3.00 -15.24 18.29
CA ALA A 128 -3.44 -15.57 19.64
C ALA A 128 -2.35 -16.15 20.55
N GLY A 129 -1.20 -16.54 19.99
CA GLY A 129 -0.07 -17.12 20.71
C GLY A 129 0.94 -17.73 19.76
N PRO A 130 2.13 -18.12 20.24
CA PRO A 130 3.14 -18.75 19.41
C PRO A 130 2.59 -19.93 18.62
N GLY A 131 2.79 -19.95 17.31
CA GLY A 131 2.31 -20.98 16.40
C GLY A 131 0.77 -21.00 16.22
N ARG A 132 0.03 -19.96 16.62
CA ARG A 132 -1.44 -19.99 16.60
C ARG A 132 -2.08 -18.71 16.07
N LEU A 133 -2.68 -18.79 14.88
CA LEU A 133 -3.59 -17.76 14.37
C LEU A 133 -4.96 -17.85 15.02
N GLN A 134 -5.61 -16.70 15.15
CA GLN A 134 -7.01 -16.56 15.52
C GLN A 134 -7.64 -15.49 14.63
N LEU A 135 -8.15 -15.92 13.51
CA LEU A 135 -8.78 -15.02 12.54
C LEU A 135 -10.20 -14.70 13.01
N SER A 136 -10.59 -13.46 12.95
CA SER A 136 -11.97 -13.04 13.20
C SER A 136 -12.87 -13.39 12.01
N THR A 137 -14.19 -13.34 12.22
CA THR A 137 -15.18 -13.65 11.18
C THR A 137 -15.04 -12.76 9.93
N VAL A 138 -14.44 -11.58 10.04
CA VAL A 138 -14.19 -10.68 8.88
C VAL A 138 -13.32 -11.35 7.82
N TRP A 139 -12.33 -12.14 8.23
CA TRP A 139 -11.47 -12.84 7.29
C TRP A 139 -12.25 -13.84 6.45
N GLU A 140 -13.03 -14.70 7.08
CA GLU A 140 -13.85 -15.69 6.38
C GLU A 140 -14.88 -15.00 5.47
N ALA A 141 -15.61 -14.02 6.00
CA ALA A 141 -16.59 -13.26 5.23
C ALA A 141 -15.97 -12.58 4.01
N THR A 142 -14.80 -11.94 4.16
CA THR A 142 -14.10 -11.24 3.07
C THR A 142 -13.61 -12.22 2.00
N PHE A 143 -12.97 -13.32 2.40
CA PHE A 143 -12.48 -14.33 1.47
C PHE A 143 -13.63 -15.03 0.73
N ASP A 144 -14.73 -15.29 1.40
CA ASP A 144 -15.93 -15.86 0.78
C ASP A 144 -16.60 -14.88 -0.19
N ALA A 145 -16.71 -13.60 0.17
CA ALA A 145 -17.22 -12.57 -0.71
C ALA A 145 -16.34 -12.40 -1.94
N ALA A 146 -15.01 -12.33 -1.77
CA ALA A 146 -14.08 -12.25 -2.89
C ALA A 146 -14.25 -13.43 -3.86
N ARG A 147 -14.45 -14.64 -3.33
CA ARG A 147 -14.72 -15.82 -4.15
C ARG A 147 -16.04 -15.72 -4.92
N ARG A 148 -17.13 -15.28 -4.27
CA ARG A 148 -18.46 -15.16 -4.90
C ARG A 148 -18.49 -14.08 -5.98
N HIS A 149 -17.81 -12.97 -5.75
CA HIS A 149 -17.79 -11.81 -6.66
C HIS A 149 -16.59 -11.81 -7.62
N ASN A 150 -15.75 -12.85 -7.59
CA ASN A 150 -14.53 -12.94 -8.40
C ASN A 150 -13.60 -11.73 -8.23
N LEU A 151 -13.33 -11.34 -6.97
CA LEU A 151 -12.48 -10.23 -6.60
C LEU A 151 -11.11 -10.70 -6.11
N GLY A 152 -10.11 -9.85 -6.21
CA GLY A 152 -8.83 -10.04 -5.57
C GLY A 152 -8.88 -9.77 -4.06
N LEU A 153 -7.78 -10.06 -3.41
CA LEU A 153 -7.58 -9.87 -1.98
C LEU A 153 -6.29 -9.13 -1.72
N GLY A 154 -6.29 -8.30 -0.71
CA GLY A 154 -5.11 -7.69 -0.11
C GLY A 154 -5.30 -7.55 1.39
N PHE A 155 -4.21 -7.38 2.14
CA PHE A 155 -4.32 -7.08 3.56
C PHE A 155 -3.06 -6.42 4.13
N ARG A 156 -3.23 -5.79 5.29
CA ARG A 156 -2.17 -5.28 6.16
C ARG A 156 -2.46 -5.69 7.60
N ILE A 157 -1.44 -6.18 8.28
CA ILE A 157 -1.49 -6.33 9.73
C ILE A 157 -0.74 -5.16 10.35
N GLN A 158 -1.43 -4.38 11.15
CA GLN A 158 -0.86 -3.25 11.86
C GLN A 158 -0.10 -3.76 13.09
N LEU A 159 1.19 -3.49 13.14
CA LEU A 159 2.03 -3.83 14.29
C LEU A 159 1.82 -2.84 15.43
N SER A 160 1.40 -1.62 15.09
CA SER A 160 0.94 -0.59 16.01
C SER A 160 -0.18 0.24 15.38
N SER A 161 -0.96 0.85 16.27
CA SER A 161 -1.98 1.86 15.95
C SER A 161 -1.80 3.02 16.92
N PRO A 162 -2.26 4.24 16.61
CA PRO A 162 -2.21 5.36 17.54
C PRO A 162 -2.86 4.98 18.88
N ASN A 163 -2.05 4.70 19.89
CA ASN A 163 -2.53 4.18 21.15
C ASN A 163 -2.00 4.96 22.34
N ILE A 164 -2.92 5.44 23.15
CA ILE A 164 -2.65 6.20 24.37
C ILE A 164 -2.58 5.32 25.63
N GLN A 165 -2.69 4.00 25.49
CA GLN A 165 -2.67 3.07 26.60
C GLN A 165 -1.59 2.01 26.38
N PRO A 166 -0.52 2.00 27.21
CA PRO A 166 0.63 1.13 27.01
C PRO A 166 0.30 -0.37 27.13
N ASN A 167 -0.87 -0.71 27.62
CA ASN A 167 -1.36 -2.09 27.75
C ASN A 167 -2.40 -2.49 26.69
N LYS A 168 -2.66 -1.62 25.71
CA LYS A 168 -3.64 -1.86 24.63
C LYS A 168 -3.06 -1.58 23.25
N LEU A 169 -1.80 -1.89 23.05
CA LEU A 169 -1.16 -1.78 21.74
C LEU A 169 -1.78 -2.77 20.74
N ALA A 170 -1.58 -2.52 19.45
CA ALA A 170 -1.93 -3.48 18.40
C ALA A 170 -1.19 -4.82 18.55
N MET A 171 -0.09 -4.82 19.27
CA MET A 171 0.70 -6.00 19.62
C MET A 171 -0.11 -7.04 20.44
N PRO A 172 0.04 -8.37 20.16
CA PRO A 172 -0.67 -9.43 20.85
C PRO A 172 -0.44 -9.46 22.37
N ASP A 173 -1.47 -9.86 23.11
CA ASP A 173 -1.44 -9.91 24.59
C ASP A 173 -0.36 -10.84 25.14
N PHE A 174 -0.01 -11.91 24.44
CA PHE A 174 1.04 -12.84 24.90
C PHE A 174 2.45 -12.24 24.89
N LEU A 175 2.64 -11.07 24.27
CA LEU A 175 3.88 -10.30 24.27
C LEU A 175 3.93 -9.23 25.36
N GLN A 176 2.82 -8.95 26.01
CA GLN A 176 2.77 -7.97 27.10
C GLN A 176 3.73 -8.38 28.23
N GLY A 177 4.49 -7.41 28.72
CA GLY A 177 5.54 -7.64 29.73
C GLY A 177 6.82 -8.33 29.25
N LYS A 178 6.85 -8.80 27.98
CA LYS A 178 8.03 -9.39 27.36
C LYS A 178 8.72 -8.41 26.40
N VAL A 179 7.92 -7.69 25.62
CA VAL A 179 8.40 -6.63 24.73
C VAL A 179 8.39 -5.31 25.51
N PRO A 180 9.51 -4.57 25.56
CA PRO A 180 9.53 -3.24 26.16
C PRO A 180 8.61 -2.28 25.39
N ILE A 181 7.94 -1.40 26.12
CA ILE A 181 7.06 -0.36 25.58
C ILE A 181 7.71 1.00 25.77
N VAL A 182 7.72 1.81 24.75
CA VAL A 182 8.29 3.16 24.72
C VAL A 182 7.18 4.18 24.74
N ASN A 183 7.28 5.16 25.62
CA ASN A 183 6.50 6.38 25.54
C ASN A 183 7.14 7.30 24.51
N ILE A 184 6.43 7.61 23.42
CA ILE A 184 6.92 8.47 22.34
C ILE A 184 6.39 9.91 22.44
N GLY A 185 5.72 10.23 23.53
CA GLY A 185 5.22 11.58 23.78
C GLY A 185 3.83 11.87 23.22
N HIS A 186 3.50 13.14 23.07
CA HIS A 186 2.22 13.62 22.55
C HIS A 186 2.39 14.76 21.56
N LYS A 187 1.44 14.88 20.62
CA LYS A 187 1.35 16.03 19.71
C LYS A 187 0.39 17.08 20.29
N PRO A 188 0.86 18.28 20.57
CA PRO A 188 -0.01 19.36 21.08
C PRO A 188 -0.94 19.95 20.02
N THR A 189 -0.67 19.76 18.73
CA THR A 189 -1.22 20.57 17.64
C THR A 189 -2.30 19.89 16.79
N GLU A 190 -2.23 18.59 16.54
CA GLU A 190 -3.15 17.92 15.62
C GLU A 190 -4.30 17.20 16.32
N HIS A 191 -4.03 16.58 17.44
CA HIS A 191 -5.07 16.16 18.38
C HIS A 191 -4.68 16.73 19.73
N PRO A 192 -5.44 17.67 20.29
CA PRO A 192 -5.17 18.23 21.61
C PRO A 192 -5.40 17.18 22.69
N THR A 193 -4.83 16.01 22.50
CA THR A 193 -4.82 14.95 23.48
C THR A 193 -3.75 15.28 24.50
N LYS A 194 -4.18 15.39 25.75
CA LYS A 194 -3.30 15.47 26.91
C LYS A 194 -2.62 14.13 27.20
N PHE A 195 -2.55 13.23 26.22
CA PHE A 195 -2.14 11.84 26.41
C PHE A 195 -0.91 11.55 25.57
N ASP A 196 0.02 10.82 26.15
CA ASP A 196 1.17 10.31 25.46
C ASP A 196 0.80 9.08 24.60
N PHE A 197 1.50 8.89 23.51
CA PHE A 197 1.42 7.69 22.68
C PHE A 197 2.50 6.69 23.07
N TYR A 198 2.25 5.45 22.75
CA TYR A 198 3.11 4.33 23.12
C TYR A 198 3.35 3.39 21.95
N GLU A 199 4.58 2.95 21.81
CA GLU A 199 5.02 2.04 20.76
C GLU A 199 5.80 0.85 21.35
N PRO A 200 5.77 -0.34 20.75
CA PRO A 200 6.63 -1.44 21.17
C PRO A 200 8.07 -1.21 20.70
N ARG A 201 9.02 -1.83 21.38
CA ARG A 201 10.41 -1.95 20.90
C ARG A 201 10.48 -3.02 19.83
N TYR A 202 10.40 -2.59 18.58
CA TYR A 202 10.41 -3.46 17.39
C TYR A 202 11.70 -4.26 17.24
N ASP A 203 12.83 -3.73 17.70
CA ASP A 203 14.13 -4.36 17.69
C ASP A 203 14.35 -5.42 18.80
N SER A 204 13.39 -5.56 19.74
CA SER A 204 13.52 -6.57 20.79
C SER A 204 13.46 -8.00 20.24
N PRO A 205 14.26 -8.94 20.78
CA PRO A 205 14.27 -10.33 20.31
C PRO A 205 12.90 -11.01 20.37
N GLU A 206 12.12 -10.71 21.40
CA GLU A 206 10.78 -11.27 21.60
C GLU A 206 9.81 -10.78 20.53
N PHE A 207 9.88 -9.47 20.17
CA PHE A 207 9.08 -8.91 19.09
C PHE A 207 9.45 -9.56 17.75
N GLN A 208 10.75 -9.58 17.42
CA GLN A 208 11.25 -10.12 16.16
C GLN A 208 10.91 -11.60 15.98
N LYS A 209 10.99 -12.39 17.07
CA LYS A 209 10.60 -13.81 17.04
C LYS A 209 9.10 -13.97 16.75
N ALA A 210 8.26 -13.21 17.43
CA ALA A 210 6.82 -13.30 17.24
C ALA A 210 6.39 -12.73 15.87
N PHE A 211 7.08 -11.73 15.37
CA PHE A 211 6.87 -11.20 14.02
C PHE A 211 7.20 -12.23 12.93
N ALA A 212 8.28 -12.98 13.10
CA ALA A 212 8.62 -14.07 12.19
C ALA A 212 7.55 -15.17 12.22
N ASP A 213 7.10 -15.58 13.42
CA ASP A 213 6.02 -16.56 13.62
C ASP A 213 4.71 -16.10 12.95
N LEU A 214 4.33 -14.83 13.11
CA LEU A 214 3.15 -14.26 12.43
C LEU A 214 3.23 -14.40 10.92
N ASN A 215 4.36 -13.99 10.33
CA ASN A 215 4.55 -14.03 8.88
C ASN A 215 4.47 -15.46 8.36
N GLU A 216 5.12 -16.41 9.00
CA GLU A 216 5.09 -17.82 8.63
C GLU A 216 3.65 -18.38 8.68
N LEU A 217 2.94 -18.12 9.77
CA LEU A 217 1.55 -18.58 9.95
C LEU A 217 0.60 -18.01 8.90
N LEU A 218 0.71 -16.72 8.60
CA LEU A 218 -0.12 -16.07 7.59
C LEU A 218 0.23 -16.57 6.17
N ALA A 219 1.52 -16.72 5.87
CA ALA A 219 1.96 -17.22 4.56
C ALA A 219 1.52 -18.67 4.33
N VAL A 220 1.62 -19.53 5.34
CA VAL A 220 1.09 -20.91 5.27
C VAL A 220 -0.43 -20.89 5.03
N ARG A 221 -1.14 -19.98 5.66
CA ARG A 221 -2.61 -19.90 5.56
C ARG A 221 -3.09 -19.30 4.23
N PHE A 222 -2.44 -18.26 3.73
CA PHE A 222 -2.92 -17.44 2.63
C PHE A 222 -2.00 -17.35 1.41
N GLY A 223 -0.70 -17.63 1.55
CA GLY A 223 0.28 -17.39 0.51
C GLY A 223 0.09 -18.21 -0.77
N SER A 224 -0.74 -19.26 -0.74
CA SER A 224 -1.10 -20.04 -1.93
C SER A 224 -2.48 -19.68 -2.51
N ASP A 225 -3.22 -18.73 -1.93
CA ASP A 225 -4.51 -18.31 -2.47
C ASP A 225 -4.28 -17.47 -3.75
N PRO A 226 -4.76 -17.93 -4.92
CA PRO A 226 -4.52 -17.25 -6.18
C PRO A 226 -5.22 -15.87 -6.28
N ARG A 227 -6.09 -15.53 -5.33
CA ARG A 227 -6.76 -14.24 -5.26
C ARG A 227 -5.98 -13.23 -4.43
N LEU A 228 -4.98 -13.66 -3.64
CA LEU A 228 -4.14 -12.75 -2.90
C LEU A 228 -3.22 -12.02 -3.88
N GLU A 229 -3.58 -10.79 -4.23
CA GLU A 229 -2.87 -10.01 -5.22
C GLU A 229 -1.65 -9.29 -4.64
N PHE A 230 -1.76 -8.84 -3.38
CA PHE A 230 -0.65 -8.21 -2.68
C PHE A 230 -0.86 -8.23 -1.17
N MET A 231 0.20 -7.92 -0.45
CA MET A 231 0.19 -7.62 0.98
C MET A 231 1.02 -6.37 1.22
N ASP A 232 0.52 -5.44 2.01
CA ASP A 232 1.37 -4.34 2.46
C ASP A 232 2.38 -4.84 3.47
N LEU A 233 3.61 -4.34 3.38
CA LEU A 233 4.64 -4.59 4.38
C LEU A 233 4.12 -4.21 5.76
N MET A 234 4.26 -5.13 6.69
CA MET A 234 4.00 -4.86 8.10
C MET A 234 5.16 -4.04 8.64
N MET A 235 4.94 -2.74 8.76
CA MET A 235 5.97 -1.79 9.16
C MET A 235 5.78 -1.38 10.64
N TYR A 236 6.78 -0.72 11.20
CA TYR A 236 6.66 -0.09 12.50
C TYR A 236 5.72 1.13 12.43
N GLY A 237 5.37 1.68 13.59
CA GLY A 237 4.64 2.94 13.70
C GLY A 237 3.15 2.82 13.49
N PHE A 238 2.52 3.98 13.41
CA PHE A 238 1.07 4.08 13.34
C PHE A 238 0.54 3.43 12.06
N TRP A 239 -0.56 2.73 12.19
CA TRP A 239 -1.25 2.00 11.12
C TRP A 239 -0.39 0.98 10.36
N GLY A 240 0.85 0.75 10.82
CA GLY A 240 1.80 -0.11 10.12
C GLY A 240 2.39 0.52 8.86
N GLU A 241 2.47 1.84 8.82
CA GLU A 241 2.85 2.64 7.64
C GLU A 241 4.29 3.14 7.67
N GLY A 242 5.04 2.81 8.72
CA GLY A 242 6.44 3.20 8.85
C GLY A 242 6.66 4.61 9.39
N HIS A 243 5.66 5.18 10.06
CA HIS A 243 5.76 6.51 10.65
C HIS A 243 5.08 6.60 12.02
N THR A 244 5.40 7.64 12.76
CA THR A 244 4.79 7.98 14.05
C THR A 244 4.17 9.38 14.03
N SER A 245 3.79 9.86 12.86
CA SER A 245 3.20 11.19 12.64
C SER A 245 4.03 12.30 13.29
N ASP A 246 5.33 12.41 12.98
CA ASP A 246 6.34 13.33 13.52
C ASP A 246 6.62 13.23 15.03
N LEU A 247 6.05 12.25 15.72
CA LEU A 247 6.49 11.91 17.07
C LEU A 247 7.83 11.16 16.99
N PRO A 248 8.64 11.21 18.07
CA PRO A 248 9.85 10.40 18.14
C PRO A 248 9.55 8.94 17.85
N ASN A 249 10.36 8.31 16.98
CA ASN A 249 10.22 6.87 16.77
C ASN A 249 10.69 6.07 18.02
N PRO A 250 10.24 4.82 18.18
CA PRO A 250 10.51 4.03 19.38
C PRO A 250 11.92 3.44 19.44
N PHE A 251 12.75 3.66 18.43
CA PHE A 251 14.09 3.10 18.37
C PHE A 251 15.11 3.93 19.17
N PRO A 252 16.16 3.30 19.70
CA PRO A 252 17.16 4.02 20.49
C PRO A 252 18.06 4.93 19.65
N ASP A 253 18.24 4.59 18.38
CA ASP A 253 19.07 5.31 17.42
C ASP A 253 18.69 4.91 15.99
N TYR A 254 19.12 5.74 15.02
CA TYR A 254 18.88 5.54 13.61
C TYR A 254 19.40 4.20 13.08
N LEU A 255 20.59 3.80 13.46
CA LEU A 255 21.19 2.55 12.97
C LEU A 255 20.41 1.32 13.43
N THR A 256 19.85 1.35 14.63
CA THR A 256 18.95 0.30 15.12
C THR A 256 17.65 0.29 14.35
N ALA A 257 17.07 1.46 14.05
CA ALA A 257 15.88 1.58 13.25
C ALA A 257 16.08 1.01 11.85
N GLU A 258 17.13 1.45 11.15
CA GLU A 258 17.46 0.99 9.80
C GLU A 258 17.65 -0.53 9.75
N LYS A 259 18.49 -1.06 10.61
CA LYS A 259 18.74 -2.52 10.69
C LYS A 259 17.47 -3.32 10.98
N THR A 260 16.63 -2.81 11.85
CA THR A 260 15.37 -3.47 12.20
C THR A 260 14.42 -3.49 11.03
N PHE A 261 14.25 -2.35 10.35
CA PHE A 261 13.38 -2.25 9.17
C PHE A 261 13.88 -3.16 8.03
N VAL A 262 15.17 -3.09 7.70
CA VAL A 262 15.77 -3.93 6.66
C VAL A 262 15.52 -5.40 6.97
N ARG A 263 15.82 -5.83 8.18
CA ARG A 263 15.59 -7.22 8.61
C ARG A 263 14.12 -7.64 8.53
N MET A 264 13.20 -6.76 8.96
CA MET A 264 11.75 -7.06 8.87
C MET A 264 11.29 -7.16 7.43
N THR A 265 11.79 -6.31 6.55
CA THR A 265 11.47 -6.36 5.12
C THR A 265 12.03 -7.62 4.46
N GLU A 266 13.30 -7.96 4.70
CA GLU A 266 13.93 -9.18 4.20
C GLU A 266 13.17 -10.44 4.63
N LEU A 267 12.80 -10.53 5.90
CA LEU A 267 12.01 -11.64 6.44
C LEU A 267 10.67 -11.78 5.72
N GLN A 268 9.97 -10.68 5.51
CA GLN A 268 8.69 -10.70 4.79
C GLN A 268 8.89 -11.15 3.34
N MET A 269 9.89 -10.63 2.64
CA MET A 269 10.19 -11.04 1.27
C MET A 269 10.59 -12.52 1.16
N GLU A 270 11.35 -13.03 2.12
CA GLU A 270 11.73 -14.44 2.18
C GLU A 270 10.51 -15.36 2.44
N THR A 271 9.54 -14.86 3.20
CA THR A 271 8.34 -15.60 3.58
C THR A 271 7.28 -15.57 2.47
N TRP A 272 7.07 -14.39 1.84
CA TRP A 272 5.99 -14.14 0.86
C TRP A 272 6.49 -14.21 -0.59
N LYS A 273 7.22 -15.25 -0.96
CA LYS A 273 7.91 -15.38 -2.26
C LYS A 273 7.02 -15.27 -3.50
N SER A 274 5.76 -15.61 -3.39
CA SER A 274 4.80 -15.61 -4.50
C SER A 274 3.76 -14.47 -4.42
N THR A 275 3.77 -13.70 -3.36
CA THR A 275 2.84 -12.59 -3.16
C THR A 275 3.61 -11.27 -3.28
N PRO A 276 3.20 -10.35 -4.16
CA PRO A 276 3.75 -9.00 -4.19
C PRO A 276 3.61 -8.31 -2.83
N LEU A 277 4.66 -7.63 -2.40
CA LEU A 277 4.65 -6.81 -1.20
C LEU A 277 4.65 -5.34 -1.61
N ALA A 278 3.90 -4.50 -0.88
CA ALA A 278 3.87 -3.07 -1.10
C ALA A 278 4.42 -2.31 0.11
N VAL A 279 5.23 -1.28 -0.12
CA VAL A 279 5.75 -0.38 0.90
C VAL A 279 5.03 0.96 0.85
N ASN A 280 4.64 1.49 2.00
CA ASN A 280 4.07 2.83 2.08
C ASN A 280 5.12 3.89 1.75
N THR A 281 4.70 5.01 1.19
CA THR A 281 5.58 6.13 0.80
C THR A 281 6.03 7.02 1.95
N GLU A 282 5.54 6.80 3.16
CA GLU A 282 5.79 7.66 4.34
C GLU A 282 6.60 7.04 5.50
N PRO A 283 7.62 6.19 5.32
CA PRO A 283 8.41 5.72 6.45
C PRO A 283 9.28 6.85 7.02
N ASP A 284 9.11 7.17 8.31
CA ASP A 284 9.81 8.26 9.00
C ASP A 284 10.96 7.79 9.92
N ILE A 285 11.80 6.90 9.48
CA ILE A 285 12.87 6.43 10.34
C ILE A 285 13.81 7.59 10.74
N SER A 286 13.47 8.22 11.88
CA SER A 286 14.31 9.16 12.61
C SER A 286 14.86 10.37 11.86
N ASN A 287 14.05 11.09 11.13
CA ASN A 287 14.44 12.34 10.45
C ASN A 287 15.55 12.20 9.38
N VAL A 288 16.01 11.00 9.09
CA VAL A 288 17.04 10.73 8.09
C VAL A 288 16.76 9.37 7.49
N GLY A 289 16.57 9.27 6.19
CA GLY A 289 16.64 7.98 5.55
C GLY A 289 15.34 7.33 5.12
N ASN A 290 14.22 8.04 5.13
CA ASN A 290 12.98 7.53 4.54
C ASN A 290 13.21 7.05 3.11
N ARG A 291 13.92 7.85 2.35
CA ARG A 291 14.24 7.57 0.96
C ARG A 291 15.12 6.34 0.79
N GLU A 292 16.15 6.18 1.64
CA GLU A 292 17.05 5.03 1.58
C GLU A 292 16.31 3.73 1.88
N ILE A 293 15.33 3.77 2.76
CA ILE A 293 14.56 2.58 3.14
C ILE A 293 13.51 2.26 2.11
N GLN A 294 12.83 3.25 1.57
CA GLN A 294 11.95 3.06 0.42
C GLN A 294 12.74 2.52 -0.78
N ASP A 295 13.89 3.11 -1.09
CA ASP A 295 14.81 2.64 -2.13
C ASP A 295 15.20 1.17 -1.90
N PHE A 296 15.49 0.78 -0.66
CA PHE A 296 15.78 -0.61 -0.32
C PHE A 296 14.60 -1.53 -0.65
N ALA A 297 13.40 -1.20 -0.18
CA ALA A 297 12.20 -2.00 -0.41
C ALA A 297 11.88 -2.12 -1.91
N VAL A 298 11.89 -0.99 -2.64
CA VAL A 298 11.57 -0.95 -4.08
C VAL A 298 12.61 -1.68 -4.91
N ARG A 299 13.91 -1.48 -4.66
CA ARG A 299 14.99 -2.23 -5.34
C ARG A 299 14.95 -3.71 -5.03
N SER A 300 14.40 -4.07 -3.90
CA SER A 300 14.17 -5.45 -3.52
C SER A 300 12.92 -6.06 -4.15
N GLY A 301 12.13 -5.28 -4.89
CA GLY A 301 10.98 -5.75 -5.67
C GLY A 301 9.62 -5.45 -5.05
N CYS A 302 9.55 -4.68 -3.97
CA CYS A 302 8.28 -4.22 -3.42
C CYS A 302 7.62 -3.17 -4.33
N TRP A 303 6.30 -3.16 -4.35
CA TRP A 303 5.51 -2.09 -4.96
C TRP A 303 5.50 -0.87 -4.05
N LEU A 304 5.26 0.32 -4.63
CA LEU A 304 4.95 1.50 -3.84
C LEU A 304 3.43 1.57 -3.60
N SER A 305 3.08 1.83 -2.35
CA SER A 305 1.73 2.15 -1.93
C SER A 305 1.71 3.60 -1.46
N SER A 306 1.03 4.48 -2.19
CA SER A 306 0.81 5.85 -1.74
C SER A 306 -0.49 5.89 -0.95
N ASP A 307 -0.41 6.39 0.28
CA ASP A 307 -1.56 6.74 1.08
C ASP A 307 -2.17 8.06 0.56
N SER A 308 -3.23 8.52 1.07
CA SER A 308 -3.78 9.89 0.89
C SER A 308 -3.74 10.50 -0.52
N LEU A 309 -3.64 9.68 -1.59
CA LEU A 309 -3.62 10.18 -2.97
C LEU A 309 -4.87 11.01 -3.28
N ILE A 310 -4.66 12.28 -3.70
CA ILE A 310 -5.72 13.26 -4.04
C ILE A 310 -6.51 13.77 -2.80
N MET A 311 -6.10 13.47 -1.59
CA MET A 311 -6.79 13.97 -0.39
C MET A 311 -6.40 15.39 -0.03
N ASP A 312 -5.12 15.69 0.05
CA ASP A 312 -4.59 16.96 0.52
C ASP A 312 -3.34 17.36 -0.28
N GLU A 313 -3.24 18.65 -0.67
CA GLU A 313 -2.11 19.14 -1.47
C GLU A 313 -0.77 19.06 -0.71
N PRO A 314 -0.65 19.40 0.58
CA PRO A 314 0.58 19.22 1.35
C PRO A 314 1.05 17.77 1.41
N ILE A 315 0.17 16.84 1.73
CA ILE A 315 0.48 15.41 1.79
C ILE A 315 0.92 14.89 0.41
N GLN A 316 0.26 15.32 -0.66
CA GLN A 316 0.64 14.93 -2.03
C GLN A 316 2.02 15.45 -2.43
N ILE A 317 2.41 16.63 -1.97
CA ILE A 317 3.75 17.19 -2.23
C ILE A 317 4.80 16.38 -1.45
N GLU A 318 4.50 16.01 -0.22
CA GLU A 318 5.38 15.18 0.60
C GLU A 318 5.60 13.81 -0.01
N GLU A 319 4.52 13.09 -0.32
CA GLU A 319 4.60 11.76 -0.92
C GLU A 319 5.28 11.73 -2.30
N LEU A 320 5.08 12.74 -3.12
CA LEU A 320 5.73 12.85 -4.43
C LEU A 320 7.18 13.35 -4.33
N GLY A 321 7.56 13.92 -3.20
CA GLY A 321 8.91 14.42 -2.92
C GLY A 321 9.85 13.35 -2.36
N ASN A 322 9.30 12.29 -1.83
CA ASN A 322 10.00 11.11 -1.32
C ASN A 322 10.23 10.05 -2.45
#